data_d4e9ec6ed44f4528e7e604ca66656a82
#
_entry.id   d4e9ec6ed44f4528e7e604ca66656a82
#
_cell.length_a   1.000
_cell.length_b   1.000
_cell.length_c   1.000
_cell.angle_alpha   90.00
_cell.angle_beta   90.00
_cell.angle_gamma   90.00
#
_symmetry.space_group_name_H-M   'P 1'
#
loop_
_entity.id
_entity.type
_entity.pdbx_description
1 polymer ?
#
loop_
_entity_poly.entity_id
_entity_poly.type
_entity_poly.pdbx_seq_one_letter_code
_entity_poly.pdbx_strand_id
1 'polypeptide(L)'
;MRKKIILCTAIVSLSFFVLAQQITHESVVVNIEVQTRVFRGNTFIDNLTKDDFLIYEDGKLQDVDAVYLIKSTEIQREDTDMNPEEAQQTFAPDVSRNIVLNFDMKDYLPKIDEALDLFIENFLSPEDTLIVMTPVKTYNFKKEALSLVPREKIAERLKEIVRKDIQLGGVEYKGLIRDYMNLYRSDMEMDLKLYMMQEKIREIQNSRYLPEKKMEEFSEYLRNMAGQKFVFYFYQNEKLPLPPFAVEDPKYFEFIGEIMSSAAFDPEAIKQTFSDSSISLHFLYVTQNRYSLGDVENSGKSDMSMQDISSNMFGILGEIANATGGVTETSANVASMFEKAEDATENYYLLYYTPKEYTMDGKFKTIEVKVKDKNYRITHRQGYFAN
;
A
#
# COMPACT_ATOMS: atom_id res chain seq x y z
N MET A 1 -50.74 -61.72 17.28
CA MET A 1 -50.69 -60.31 17.87
C MET A 1 -49.38 -59.97 18.53
N ARG A 2 -48.67 -60.90 19.26
CA ARG A 2 -47.41 -60.58 19.99
C ARG A 2 -46.21 -60.13 19.08
N LYS A 3 -46.10 -60.63 17.85
CA LYS A 3 -44.96 -60.24 16.92
C LYS A 3 -45.08 -58.83 16.31
N LYS A 4 -46.28 -58.25 16.22
CA LYS A 4 -46.47 -56.86 15.71
C LYS A 4 -46.20 -55.78 16.76
N ILE A 5 -46.34 -56.09 18.06
CA ILE A 5 -46.08 -55.16 19.16
C ILE A 5 -44.56 -54.99 19.37
N ILE A 6 -43.77 -56.06 19.19
CA ILE A 6 -42.30 -56.00 19.33
C ILE A 6 -41.66 -55.16 18.19
N LEU A 7 -42.25 -55.16 16.99
CA LEU A 7 -41.74 -54.40 15.86
C LEU A 7 -41.98 -52.85 16.03
N CYS A 8 -43.14 -52.48 16.62
CA CYS A 8 -43.44 -51.09 16.87
C CYS A 8 -42.59 -50.47 17.98
N THR A 9 -42.25 -51.22 19.02
CA THR A 9 -41.37 -50.77 20.11
C THR A 9 -39.92 -50.62 19.65
N ALA A 10 -39.42 -51.44 18.72
CA ALA A 10 -38.08 -51.30 18.15
C ALA A 10 -37.93 -50.07 17.24
N ILE A 11 -39.00 -49.68 16.52
CA ILE A 11 -38.99 -48.50 15.64
C ILE A 11 -39.06 -47.21 16.46
N VAL A 12 -39.79 -47.19 17.58
CA VAL A 12 -39.86 -45.99 18.46
C VAL A 12 -38.57 -45.77 19.23
N SER A 13 -37.84 -46.83 19.61
CA SER A 13 -36.52 -46.69 20.26
C SER A 13 -35.43 -46.24 19.27
N LEU A 14 -35.54 -46.53 17.99
CA LEU A 14 -34.56 -46.05 16.98
C LEU A 14 -34.73 -44.59 16.64
N SER A 15 -35.95 -44.04 16.78
CA SER A 15 -36.21 -42.61 16.52
C SER A 15 -35.72 -41.67 17.61
N PHE A 16 -35.47 -42.15 18.83
CA PHE A 16 -34.90 -41.33 19.91
C PHE A 16 -33.37 -41.23 19.88
N PHE A 17 -32.65 -42.09 19.12
CA PHE A 17 -31.20 -42.03 19.02
C PHE A 17 -30.72 -41.06 17.95
N VAL A 18 -31.57 -40.51 17.07
CA VAL A 18 -31.18 -39.59 15.99
C VAL A 18 -31.25 -38.12 16.41
N LEU A 19 -31.76 -37.79 17.60
CA LEU A 19 -31.98 -36.42 18.07
C LEU A 19 -30.87 -35.89 19.02
N ALA A 20 -29.81 -36.65 19.25
CA ALA A 20 -28.63 -36.20 20.00
C ALA A 20 -27.44 -35.95 19.06
N GLN A 21 -27.64 -35.22 17.94
CA GLN A 21 -26.54 -34.48 17.36
C GLN A 21 -26.26 -33.33 18.33
N GLN A 22 -25.25 -33.48 19.15
CA GLN A 22 -24.59 -32.35 19.77
C GLN A 22 -24.20 -31.40 18.65
N ILE A 23 -24.89 -30.27 18.55
CA ILE A 23 -24.40 -29.12 17.81
C ILE A 23 -23.19 -28.66 18.63
N THR A 24 -22.02 -29.18 18.31
CA THR A 24 -20.75 -28.57 18.71
C THR A 24 -20.74 -27.20 18.00
N HIS A 25 -21.11 -26.17 18.71
CA HIS A 25 -20.72 -24.83 18.33
C HIS A 25 -19.20 -24.80 18.45
N GLU A 26 -18.50 -25.04 17.35
CA GLU A 26 -17.12 -24.60 17.24
C GLU A 26 -17.18 -23.06 17.33
N SER A 27 -16.88 -22.54 18.49
CA SER A 27 -16.62 -21.12 18.61
C SER A 27 -15.31 -20.85 17.88
N VAL A 28 -15.39 -20.35 16.66
CA VAL A 28 -14.23 -19.84 15.94
C VAL A 28 -13.74 -18.65 16.75
N VAL A 29 -12.63 -18.80 17.44
CA VAL A 29 -11.96 -17.67 18.10
C VAL A 29 -11.22 -16.91 17.00
N VAL A 30 -11.67 -15.71 16.72
CA VAL A 30 -11.05 -14.82 15.71
C VAL A 30 -10.11 -13.87 16.44
N ASN A 31 -8.82 -14.03 16.23
CA ASN A 31 -7.81 -13.09 16.73
C ASN A 31 -7.50 -12.05 15.65
N ILE A 32 -7.59 -10.78 15.99
CA ILE A 32 -7.26 -9.67 15.10
C ILE A 32 -5.86 -9.16 15.44
N GLU A 33 -4.96 -9.23 14.46
CA GLU A 33 -3.63 -8.66 14.53
C GLU A 33 -3.65 -7.19 14.05
N VAL A 34 -3.02 -6.28 14.80
CA VAL A 34 -2.90 -4.87 14.45
C VAL A 34 -1.44 -4.43 14.53
N GLN A 35 -0.80 -4.30 13.37
CA GLN A 35 0.54 -3.71 13.32
C GLN A 35 0.45 -2.22 13.70
N THR A 36 1.22 -1.80 14.68
CA THR A 36 1.15 -0.46 15.26
C THR A 36 2.54 0.11 15.48
N ARG A 37 2.74 1.38 15.16
CA ARG A 37 3.97 2.12 15.44
C ARG A 37 3.67 3.34 16.28
N VAL A 38 4.52 3.60 17.29
CA VAL A 38 4.35 4.71 18.22
C VAL A 38 5.61 5.55 18.22
N PHE A 39 5.46 6.86 18.01
CA PHE A 39 6.58 7.79 17.90
C PHE A 39 6.41 9.00 18.82
N ARG A 40 7.53 9.46 19.38
CA ARG A 40 7.68 10.80 19.95
C ARG A 40 8.57 11.62 19.02
N GLY A 41 7.98 12.55 18.26
CA GLY A 41 8.66 13.17 17.13
C GLY A 41 9.01 12.10 16.07
N ASN A 42 10.29 11.90 15.79
CA ASN A 42 10.78 10.88 14.86
C ASN A 42 11.33 9.63 15.57
N THR A 43 11.34 9.58 16.91
CA THR A 43 11.89 8.46 17.65
C THR A 43 10.80 7.43 17.93
N PHE A 44 11.02 6.19 17.52
CA PHE A 44 10.16 5.05 17.86
C PHE A 44 10.20 4.81 19.37
N ILE A 45 9.05 4.55 20.01
CA ILE A 45 8.91 4.25 21.43
C ILE A 45 8.79 2.74 21.58
N ASP A 46 9.75 2.12 22.26
CA ASP A 46 9.90 0.66 22.36
C ASP A 46 9.65 0.07 23.76
N ASN A 47 9.24 0.91 24.70
CA ASN A 47 9.04 0.51 26.09
C ASN A 47 7.56 0.41 26.51
N LEU A 48 6.61 0.48 25.57
CA LEU A 48 5.19 0.36 25.86
C LEU A 48 4.80 -1.10 26.12
N THR A 49 3.93 -1.30 27.08
CA THR A 49 3.38 -2.59 27.51
C THR A 49 1.92 -2.74 27.04
N LYS A 50 1.36 -3.92 27.23
CA LYS A 50 -0.05 -4.20 26.95
C LYS A 50 -0.99 -3.18 27.59
N ASP A 51 -0.68 -2.78 28.82
CA ASP A 51 -1.49 -1.86 29.60
C ASP A 51 -1.47 -0.40 29.08
N ASP A 52 -0.52 -0.06 28.23
CA ASP A 52 -0.42 1.28 27.64
C ASP A 52 -1.33 1.47 26.44
N PHE A 53 -1.75 0.38 25.77
CA PHE A 53 -2.57 0.43 24.57
C PHE A 53 -4.07 0.37 24.89
N LEU A 54 -4.84 1.08 24.06
CA LEU A 54 -6.30 1.05 24.04
C LEU A 54 -6.72 0.78 22.59
N ILE A 55 -7.42 -0.31 22.33
CA ILE A 55 -7.95 -0.67 21.01
C ILE A 55 -9.46 -0.45 21.01
N TYR A 56 -9.96 0.24 19.99
CA TYR A 56 -11.38 0.41 19.75
C TYR A 56 -11.74 -0.22 18.40
N GLU A 57 -12.79 -1.06 18.39
CA GLU A 57 -13.42 -1.58 17.19
C GLU A 57 -14.81 -0.99 17.04
N ASP A 58 -15.10 -0.32 15.92
CA ASP A 58 -16.35 0.43 15.70
C ASP A 58 -16.72 1.35 16.89
N GLY A 59 -15.69 1.98 17.52
CA GLY A 59 -15.81 2.85 18.68
C GLY A 59 -16.01 2.14 20.02
N LYS A 60 -16.06 0.80 20.06
CA LYS A 60 -16.18 0.00 21.30
C LYS A 60 -14.80 -0.46 21.76
N LEU A 61 -14.48 -0.22 23.04
CA LEU A 61 -13.22 -0.65 23.64
C LEU A 61 -13.11 -2.17 23.66
N GLN A 62 -11.99 -2.67 23.16
CA GLN A 62 -11.59 -4.07 23.18
C GLN A 62 -10.49 -4.31 24.21
N ASP A 63 -10.39 -5.54 24.71
CA ASP A 63 -9.29 -5.94 25.59
C ASP A 63 -8.08 -6.32 24.71
N VAL A 64 -6.89 -5.86 25.07
CA VAL A 64 -5.64 -6.24 24.39
C VAL A 64 -5.17 -7.56 24.98
N ASP A 65 -5.15 -8.61 24.18
CA ASP A 65 -4.80 -9.95 24.64
C ASP A 65 -3.27 -10.16 24.68
N ALA A 66 -2.56 -9.67 23.66
CA ALA A 66 -1.10 -9.75 23.60
C ALA A 66 -0.48 -8.58 22.84
N VAL A 67 0.75 -8.24 23.21
CA VAL A 67 1.61 -7.24 22.55
C VAL A 67 2.99 -7.82 22.31
N TYR A 68 3.43 -7.81 21.05
CA TYR A 68 4.78 -8.20 20.67
C TYR A 68 5.53 -6.97 20.18
N LEU A 69 6.72 -6.71 20.73
CA LEU A 69 7.65 -5.73 20.20
C LEU A 69 8.55 -6.39 19.17
N ILE A 70 8.47 -5.94 17.93
CA ILE A 70 9.27 -6.43 16.82
C ILE A 70 10.36 -5.40 16.50
N LYS A 71 11.59 -5.87 16.38
CA LYS A 71 12.72 -5.09 15.90
C LYS A 71 13.55 -5.92 14.92
N SER A 72 13.82 -5.37 13.74
CA SER A 72 14.64 -6.01 12.70
C SER A 72 14.26 -7.49 12.46
N THR A 73 12.94 -7.75 12.31
CA THR A 73 12.38 -9.10 12.07
C THR A 73 12.42 -10.10 13.24
N GLU A 74 12.80 -9.65 14.43
CA GLU A 74 12.86 -10.49 15.63
C GLU A 74 11.85 -10.04 16.68
N ILE A 75 11.26 -11.00 17.39
CA ILE A 75 10.43 -10.74 18.57
C ILE A 75 11.37 -10.40 19.73
N GLN A 76 11.44 -9.13 20.10
CA GLN A 76 12.29 -8.65 21.20
C GLN A 76 11.60 -8.77 22.55
N ARG A 77 10.27 -8.66 22.59
CA ARG A 77 9.48 -8.76 23.81
C ARG A 77 8.08 -9.25 23.50
N GLU A 78 7.58 -10.09 24.37
CA GLU A 78 6.21 -10.56 24.43
C GLU A 78 5.58 -10.09 25.75
N ASP A 79 4.37 -9.58 25.72
CA ASP A 79 3.59 -9.14 26.86
C ASP A 79 2.15 -9.65 26.72
N THR A 80 1.81 -10.68 27.52
CA THR A 80 0.52 -11.34 27.54
C THR A 80 0.26 -11.96 28.92
N ASP A 81 -1.01 -12.16 29.27
CA ASP A 81 -1.39 -12.85 30.51
C ASP A 81 -1.35 -14.39 30.37
N MET A 82 -1.16 -14.90 29.17
CA MET A 82 -1.07 -16.34 28.88
C MET A 82 0.34 -16.86 29.20
N ASN A 83 0.45 -18.18 29.40
CA ASN A 83 1.78 -18.77 29.43
C ASN A 83 2.39 -18.77 27.99
N PRO A 84 3.73 -18.80 27.84
CA PRO A 84 4.37 -18.64 26.53
C PRO A 84 3.98 -19.71 25.50
N GLU A 85 3.74 -20.97 25.91
CA GLU A 85 3.34 -22.02 24.98
C GLU A 85 1.92 -21.80 24.45
N GLU A 86 1.00 -21.38 25.31
CA GLU A 86 -0.38 -21.08 24.97
C GLU A 86 -0.46 -19.83 24.08
N ALA A 87 0.28 -18.78 24.42
CA ALA A 87 0.35 -17.55 23.64
C ALA A 87 0.90 -17.81 22.23
N GLN A 88 1.95 -18.61 22.11
CA GLN A 88 2.52 -18.97 20.81
C GLN A 88 1.56 -19.83 19.97
N GLN A 89 0.77 -20.73 20.57
CA GLN A 89 -0.26 -21.48 19.85
C GLN A 89 -1.44 -20.61 19.43
N THR A 90 -1.79 -19.61 20.23
CA THR A 90 -2.96 -18.76 20.03
C THR A 90 -2.70 -17.62 19.04
N PHE A 91 -1.57 -16.95 19.15
CA PHE A 91 -1.26 -15.74 18.34
C PHE A 91 -0.26 -16.02 17.23
N ALA A 92 0.76 -16.89 17.47
CA ALA A 92 1.78 -17.30 16.50
C ALA A 92 2.23 -16.19 15.54
N PRO A 93 2.78 -15.05 16.06
CA PRO A 93 3.08 -13.89 15.24
C PRO A 93 4.05 -14.24 14.12
N ASP A 94 3.64 -14.01 12.86
CA ASP A 94 4.50 -14.22 11.69
C ASP A 94 5.21 -12.89 11.34
N VAL A 95 6.50 -12.84 11.66
CA VAL A 95 7.36 -11.67 11.42
C VAL A 95 8.11 -11.73 10.09
N SER A 96 7.86 -12.76 9.27
CA SER A 96 8.42 -12.83 7.91
C SER A 96 7.95 -11.64 7.08
N ARG A 97 8.83 -11.15 6.19
CA ARG A 97 8.54 -9.95 5.42
C ARG A 97 8.34 -10.26 3.93
N ASN A 98 7.28 -9.67 3.39
CA ASN A 98 7.04 -9.58 1.96
C ASN A 98 7.22 -8.13 1.55
N ILE A 99 8.28 -7.85 0.82
CA ILE A 99 8.67 -6.51 0.41
C ILE A 99 8.30 -6.31 -1.05
N VAL A 100 7.56 -5.24 -1.33
CA VAL A 100 7.21 -4.84 -2.69
C VAL A 100 7.80 -3.46 -2.97
N LEU A 101 8.64 -3.37 -4.00
CA LEU A 101 9.10 -2.11 -4.55
C LEU A 101 8.28 -1.83 -5.82
N ASN A 102 7.40 -0.83 -5.77
CA ASN A 102 6.57 -0.42 -6.91
C ASN A 102 7.07 0.91 -7.47
N PHE A 103 7.59 0.90 -8.70
CA PHE A 103 8.14 2.07 -9.39
C PHE A 103 7.13 2.60 -10.41
N ASP A 104 6.24 3.50 -9.99
CA ASP A 104 5.39 4.28 -10.90
C ASP A 104 6.09 5.59 -11.29
N MET A 105 7.10 5.45 -12.12
CA MET A 105 7.98 6.53 -12.55
C MET A 105 8.10 6.59 -14.06
N LYS A 106 8.26 7.80 -14.59
CA LYS A 106 8.41 8.08 -16.03
C LYS A 106 9.86 8.40 -16.43
N ASP A 107 10.69 8.77 -15.44
CA ASP A 107 12.11 9.06 -15.60
C ASP A 107 12.94 8.28 -14.58
N TYR A 108 14.04 7.69 -15.06
CA TYR A 108 15.02 7.11 -14.17
C TYR A 108 15.93 8.18 -13.58
N LEU A 109 16.04 8.21 -12.26
CA LEU A 109 16.87 9.17 -11.53
C LEU A 109 18.11 8.47 -10.96
N PRO A 110 19.32 9.09 -11.02
CA PRO A 110 20.55 8.47 -10.50
C PRO A 110 20.48 8.06 -9.03
N LYS A 111 19.70 8.80 -8.21
CA LYS A 111 19.49 8.49 -6.79
C LYS A 111 18.71 7.20 -6.52
N ILE A 112 18.10 6.61 -7.55
CA ILE A 112 17.49 5.27 -7.46
C ILE A 112 18.58 4.20 -7.30
N ASP A 113 19.72 4.35 -7.99
CA ASP A 113 20.84 3.41 -7.84
C ASP A 113 21.34 3.37 -6.39
N GLU A 114 21.53 4.56 -5.79
CA GLU A 114 21.95 4.70 -4.39
C GLU A 114 20.90 4.09 -3.42
N ALA A 115 19.61 4.37 -3.66
CA ALA A 115 18.53 3.80 -2.86
C ALA A 115 18.51 2.27 -2.92
N LEU A 116 18.68 1.69 -4.10
CA LEU A 116 18.70 0.23 -4.29
C LEU A 116 19.94 -0.42 -3.68
N ASP A 117 21.11 0.24 -3.73
CA ASP A 117 22.31 -0.26 -3.05
C ASP A 117 22.09 -0.31 -1.53
N LEU A 118 21.65 0.79 -0.92
CA LEU A 118 21.35 0.84 0.51
C LEU A 118 20.30 -0.19 0.93
N PHE A 119 19.22 -0.33 0.13
CA PHE A 119 18.19 -1.33 0.36
C PHE A 119 18.74 -2.75 0.42
N ILE A 120 19.55 -3.14 -0.58
CA ILE A 120 20.12 -4.49 -0.65
C ILE A 120 21.17 -4.73 0.44
N GLU A 121 21.98 -3.71 0.77
CA GLU A 121 23.07 -3.84 1.74
C GLU A 121 22.55 -3.89 3.18
N ASN A 122 21.63 -3.00 3.52
CA ASN A 122 21.26 -2.72 4.91
C ASN A 122 19.90 -3.30 5.31
N PHE A 123 18.93 -3.34 4.39
CA PHE A 123 17.55 -3.63 4.74
C PHE A 123 17.08 -5.03 4.33
N LEU A 124 17.40 -5.48 3.10
CA LEU A 124 16.93 -6.77 2.60
C LEU A 124 17.57 -7.94 3.32
N SER A 125 16.76 -8.81 3.92
CA SER A 125 17.20 -10.08 4.50
C SER A 125 17.11 -11.23 3.49
N PRO A 126 17.96 -12.27 3.59
CA PRO A 126 17.82 -13.50 2.79
C PRO A 126 16.49 -14.24 2.99
N GLU A 127 15.85 -14.02 4.15
CA GLU A 127 14.56 -14.63 4.49
C GLU A 127 13.35 -13.87 3.93
N ASP A 128 13.56 -12.67 3.38
CA ASP A 128 12.50 -11.86 2.81
C ASP A 128 12.01 -12.43 1.46
N THR A 129 10.78 -12.09 1.10
CA THR A 129 10.28 -12.19 -0.26
C THR A 129 10.34 -10.81 -0.90
N LEU A 130 10.96 -10.69 -2.07
CA LEU A 130 11.05 -9.41 -2.78
C LEU A 130 10.28 -9.47 -4.10
N ILE A 131 9.35 -8.54 -4.25
CA ILE A 131 8.59 -8.29 -5.47
C ILE A 131 8.96 -6.92 -5.98
N VAL A 132 9.31 -6.82 -7.26
CA VAL A 132 9.62 -5.54 -7.91
C VAL A 132 8.64 -5.31 -9.04
N MET A 133 7.85 -4.27 -8.92
CA MET A 133 6.88 -3.83 -9.91
C MET A 133 7.42 -2.61 -10.64
N THR A 134 7.42 -2.66 -11.94
CA THR A 134 7.88 -1.59 -12.82
C THR A 134 6.76 -1.20 -13.79
N PRO A 135 6.87 -0.09 -14.52
CA PRO A 135 5.88 0.26 -15.55
C PRO A 135 5.69 -0.80 -16.66
N VAL A 136 6.63 -1.74 -16.78
CA VAL A 136 6.61 -2.76 -17.84
C VAL A 136 6.11 -4.10 -17.32
N LYS A 137 6.60 -4.57 -16.17
CA LYS A 137 6.24 -5.89 -15.61
C LYS A 137 6.61 -6.05 -14.14
N THR A 138 6.18 -7.17 -13.56
CA THR A 138 6.48 -7.59 -12.19
C THR A 138 7.55 -8.68 -12.18
N TYR A 139 8.49 -8.58 -11.25
CA TYR A 139 9.56 -9.54 -10.99
C TYR A 139 9.43 -10.07 -9.56
N ASN A 140 9.50 -11.39 -9.41
CA ASN A 140 9.48 -12.06 -8.12
C ASN A 140 10.87 -12.66 -7.83
N PHE A 141 11.50 -12.21 -6.76
CA PHE A 141 12.76 -12.73 -6.26
C PHE A 141 12.46 -13.67 -5.09
N LYS A 142 12.67 -14.96 -5.31
CA LYS A 142 12.43 -15.97 -4.29
C LYS A 142 13.55 -15.97 -3.25
N LYS A 143 13.23 -16.41 -2.03
CA LYS A 143 14.19 -16.54 -0.90
C LYS A 143 15.45 -17.32 -1.30
N GLU A 144 15.30 -18.40 -2.06
CA GLU A 144 16.44 -19.20 -2.52
C GLU A 144 17.39 -18.39 -3.42
N ALA A 145 16.86 -17.50 -4.25
CA ALA A 145 17.68 -16.63 -5.09
C ALA A 145 18.40 -15.56 -4.25
N LEU A 146 17.70 -14.98 -3.25
CA LEU A 146 18.26 -13.96 -2.38
C LEU A 146 19.36 -14.52 -1.45
N SER A 147 19.26 -15.80 -1.06
CA SER A 147 20.25 -16.45 -0.18
C SER A 147 21.49 -16.98 -0.92
N LEU A 148 21.35 -17.36 -2.20
CA LEU A 148 22.42 -18.00 -2.97
C LEU A 148 23.24 -17.02 -3.83
N VAL A 149 22.68 -15.87 -4.18
CA VAL A 149 23.32 -14.88 -5.05
C VAL A 149 23.99 -13.80 -4.21
N PRO A 150 25.25 -13.42 -4.49
CA PRO A 150 25.91 -12.30 -3.80
C PRO A 150 25.08 -11.01 -3.88
N ARG A 151 25.02 -10.25 -2.78
CA ARG A 151 24.20 -9.02 -2.66
C ARG A 151 24.52 -8.00 -3.75
N GLU A 152 25.78 -7.84 -4.09
CA GLU A 152 26.26 -6.92 -5.12
C GLU A 152 25.64 -7.28 -6.49
N LYS A 153 25.54 -8.57 -6.81
CA LYS A 153 24.93 -9.03 -8.06
C LYS A 153 23.42 -8.86 -8.07
N ILE A 154 22.78 -9.00 -6.92
CA ILE A 154 21.34 -8.71 -6.76
C ILE A 154 21.12 -7.21 -7.01
N ALA A 155 21.92 -6.34 -6.40
CA ALA A 155 21.84 -4.90 -6.55
C ALA A 155 22.07 -4.47 -8.01
N GLU A 156 23.11 -4.99 -8.67
CA GLU A 156 23.40 -4.71 -10.09
C GLU A 156 22.22 -5.11 -10.99
N ARG A 157 21.69 -6.31 -10.77
CA ARG A 157 20.56 -6.82 -11.55
C ARG A 157 19.29 -6.01 -11.33
N LEU A 158 19.03 -5.63 -10.10
CA LEU A 158 17.87 -4.83 -9.74
C LEU A 158 17.94 -3.42 -10.38
N LYS A 159 19.10 -2.77 -10.28
CA LYS A 159 19.35 -1.46 -10.93
C LYS A 159 19.17 -1.54 -12.45
N GLU A 160 19.72 -2.58 -13.10
CA GLU A 160 19.56 -2.78 -14.54
C GLU A 160 18.09 -2.92 -14.95
N ILE A 161 17.31 -3.76 -14.22
CA ILE A 161 15.89 -3.99 -14.48
C ILE A 161 15.10 -2.70 -14.31
N VAL A 162 15.23 -2.05 -13.15
CA VAL A 162 14.47 -0.84 -12.81
C VAL A 162 14.79 0.29 -13.79
N ARG A 163 16.08 0.50 -14.11
CA ARG A 163 16.51 1.52 -15.08
C ARG A 163 15.90 1.28 -16.45
N LYS A 164 16.03 0.07 -16.98
CA LYS A 164 15.53 -0.30 -18.29
C LYS A 164 14.01 -0.13 -18.38
N ASP A 165 13.30 -0.64 -17.39
CA ASP A 165 11.84 -0.69 -17.43
C ASP A 165 11.21 0.67 -17.19
N ILE A 166 11.76 1.53 -16.31
CA ILE A 166 11.32 2.91 -16.16
C ILE A 166 11.55 3.69 -17.47
N GLN A 167 12.72 3.54 -18.10
CA GLN A 167 13.00 4.20 -19.37
C GLN A 167 12.02 3.75 -20.47
N LEU A 168 11.76 2.45 -20.56
CA LEU A 168 10.86 1.90 -21.57
C LEU A 168 9.39 2.34 -21.31
N GLY A 169 8.92 2.22 -20.08
CA GLY A 169 7.56 2.63 -19.70
C GLY A 169 7.31 4.14 -19.83
N GLY A 170 8.36 4.95 -19.68
CA GLY A 170 8.27 6.40 -19.90
C GLY A 170 8.19 6.85 -21.36
N VAL A 171 8.47 5.98 -22.33
CA VAL A 171 8.52 6.36 -23.75
C VAL A 171 7.17 6.83 -24.27
N GLU A 172 6.10 6.09 -23.97
CA GLU A 172 4.74 6.42 -24.40
C GLU A 172 4.30 7.76 -23.83
N TYR A 173 4.39 7.93 -22.51
CA TYR A 173 4.05 9.17 -21.83
C TYR A 173 4.80 10.37 -22.39
N LYS A 174 6.11 10.27 -22.59
CA LYS A 174 6.94 11.31 -23.19
C LYS A 174 6.54 11.59 -24.64
N GLY A 175 6.13 10.57 -25.38
CA GLY A 175 5.54 10.72 -26.71
C GLY A 175 4.30 11.57 -26.71
N LEU A 176 3.35 11.28 -25.80
CA LEU A 176 2.11 12.04 -25.65
C LEU A 176 2.37 13.51 -25.30
N ILE A 177 3.29 13.78 -24.36
CA ILE A 177 3.68 15.15 -24.00
C ILE A 177 4.31 15.88 -25.21
N ARG A 178 5.17 15.22 -25.96
CA ARG A 178 5.77 15.80 -27.17
C ARG A 178 4.73 16.12 -28.23
N ASP A 179 3.77 15.23 -28.46
CA ASP A 179 2.68 15.44 -29.42
C ASP A 179 1.79 16.59 -29.01
N TYR A 180 1.46 16.71 -27.71
CA TYR A 180 0.74 17.85 -27.13
C TYR A 180 1.50 19.17 -27.38
N MET A 181 2.82 19.18 -27.15
CA MET A 181 3.66 20.35 -27.40
C MET A 181 3.73 20.74 -28.89
N ASN A 182 3.75 19.73 -29.78
CA ASN A 182 3.75 19.97 -31.22
C ASN A 182 2.42 20.59 -31.69
N LEU A 183 1.29 20.13 -31.13
CA LEU A 183 -0.02 20.74 -31.39
C LEU A 183 -0.04 22.21 -30.95
N TYR A 184 0.45 22.52 -29.75
CA TYR A 184 0.54 23.91 -29.28
C TYR A 184 1.33 24.81 -30.25
N ARG A 185 2.47 24.32 -30.77
CA ARG A 185 3.37 25.06 -31.68
C ARG A 185 2.87 25.15 -33.13
N SER A 186 1.85 24.36 -33.46
CA SER A 186 1.34 24.33 -34.85
C SER A 186 0.62 25.62 -35.22
N ASP A 187 0.57 25.94 -36.53
CA ASP A 187 -0.15 27.08 -37.11
C ASP A 187 -1.65 26.73 -37.37
N MET A 188 -2.20 25.76 -36.68
CA MET A 188 -3.61 25.33 -36.81
C MET A 188 -4.53 26.44 -36.32
N GLU A 189 -5.75 26.43 -36.89
CA GLU A 189 -6.84 27.29 -36.40
C GLU A 189 -7.12 26.98 -34.93
N MET A 190 -7.43 28.04 -34.11
CA MET A 190 -7.41 27.95 -32.65
C MET A 190 -8.41 26.92 -32.09
N ASP A 191 -9.64 26.87 -32.61
CA ASP A 191 -10.67 25.96 -32.08
C ASP A 191 -10.33 24.51 -32.35
N LEU A 192 -9.79 24.21 -33.54
CA LEU A 192 -9.31 22.86 -33.88
C LEU A 192 -8.09 22.47 -33.04
N LYS A 193 -7.16 23.41 -32.84
CA LYS A 193 -5.98 23.21 -31.99
C LYS A 193 -6.36 22.86 -30.56
N LEU A 194 -7.29 23.60 -29.96
CA LEU A 194 -7.80 23.34 -28.61
C LEU A 194 -8.45 21.98 -28.50
N TYR A 195 -9.32 21.64 -29.45
CA TYR A 195 -9.95 20.32 -29.49
C TYR A 195 -8.92 19.19 -29.52
N MET A 196 -7.91 19.26 -30.40
CA MET A 196 -6.87 18.25 -30.50
C MET A 196 -5.97 18.19 -29.24
N MET A 197 -5.70 19.34 -28.63
CA MET A 197 -4.96 19.40 -27.36
C MET A 197 -5.75 18.75 -26.22
N GLN A 198 -7.08 18.95 -26.16
CA GLN A 198 -7.95 18.29 -25.18
C GLN A 198 -7.93 16.76 -25.34
N GLU A 199 -8.05 16.27 -26.60
CA GLU A 199 -7.94 14.82 -26.85
C GLU A 199 -6.57 14.28 -26.38
N LYS A 200 -5.48 15.01 -26.64
CA LYS A 200 -4.16 14.57 -26.19
C LYS A 200 -4.02 14.58 -24.67
N ILE A 201 -4.65 15.54 -23.98
CA ILE A 201 -4.71 15.55 -22.51
C ILE A 201 -5.46 14.34 -21.98
N ARG A 202 -6.58 13.93 -22.61
CA ARG A 202 -7.31 12.71 -22.22
C ARG A 202 -6.45 11.46 -22.42
N GLU A 203 -5.67 11.38 -23.50
CA GLU A 203 -4.71 10.28 -23.68
C GLU A 203 -3.65 10.26 -22.58
N ILE A 204 -3.09 11.43 -22.21
CA ILE A 204 -2.14 11.59 -21.10
C ILE A 204 -2.78 11.13 -19.78
N GLN A 205 -4.00 11.57 -19.49
CA GLN A 205 -4.73 11.16 -18.28
C GLN A 205 -4.98 9.64 -18.25
N ASN A 206 -5.41 9.08 -19.38
CA ASN A 206 -5.63 7.63 -19.50
C ASN A 206 -4.34 6.81 -19.30
N SER A 207 -3.19 7.33 -19.76
CA SER A 207 -1.89 6.66 -19.55
C SER A 207 -1.43 6.66 -18.09
N ARG A 208 -2.03 7.52 -17.26
CA ARG A 208 -1.77 7.65 -15.81
C ARG A 208 -2.79 6.90 -14.97
N TYR A 209 -3.88 6.44 -15.61
CA TYR A 209 -4.97 5.79 -14.89
C TYR A 209 -4.50 4.51 -14.21
N LEU A 210 -4.62 4.46 -12.90
CA LEU A 210 -4.40 3.27 -12.10
C LEU A 210 -5.76 2.57 -11.92
N PRO A 211 -6.02 1.45 -12.61
CA PRO A 211 -7.30 0.78 -12.51
C PRO A 211 -7.55 0.25 -11.10
N GLU A 212 -8.65 0.64 -10.47
CA GLU A 212 -9.08 0.18 -9.15
C GLU A 212 -9.03 -1.35 -9.04
N LYS A 213 -9.56 -2.04 -10.04
CA LYS A 213 -9.52 -3.50 -10.14
C LYS A 213 -8.10 -4.09 -10.03
N LYS A 214 -7.09 -3.45 -10.59
CA LYS A 214 -5.69 -3.91 -10.46
C LYS A 214 -5.16 -3.72 -9.05
N MET A 215 -5.57 -2.68 -8.35
CA MET A 215 -5.22 -2.48 -6.95
C MET A 215 -5.89 -3.52 -6.06
N GLU A 216 -7.14 -3.85 -6.32
CA GLU A 216 -7.85 -4.94 -5.64
C GLU A 216 -7.19 -6.31 -5.88
N GLU A 217 -6.94 -6.66 -7.15
CA GLU A 217 -6.23 -7.91 -7.53
C GLU A 217 -4.85 -8.00 -6.88
N PHE A 218 -4.12 -6.89 -6.81
CA PHE A 218 -2.83 -6.82 -6.14
C PHE A 218 -2.95 -7.01 -4.63
N SER A 219 -3.93 -6.38 -4.01
CA SER A 219 -4.22 -6.54 -2.58
C SER A 219 -4.59 -7.99 -2.25
N GLU A 220 -5.46 -8.61 -3.05
CA GLU A 220 -5.85 -10.01 -2.87
C GLU A 220 -4.66 -10.97 -3.05
N TYR A 221 -3.79 -10.71 -4.02
CA TYR A 221 -2.55 -11.45 -4.19
C TYR A 221 -1.68 -11.40 -2.92
N LEU A 222 -1.49 -10.21 -2.35
CA LEU A 222 -0.70 -10.03 -1.13
C LEU A 222 -1.40 -10.61 0.11
N ARG A 223 -2.73 -10.55 0.20
CA ARG A 223 -3.50 -11.14 1.30
C ARG A 223 -3.18 -12.62 1.51
N ASN A 224 -2.99 -13.36 0.42
CA ASN A 224 -2.69 -14.78 0.44
C ASN A 224 -1.25 -15.11 0.83
N MET A 225 -0.39 -14.11 1.04
CA MET A 225 0.98 -14.30 1.52
C MET A 225 1.00 -14.22 3.05
N ALA A 226 1.69 -15.17 3.69
CA ALA A 226 1.92 -15.13 5.13
C ALA A 226 2.88 -14.00 5.51
N GLY A 227 2.85 -13.54 6.77
CA GLY A 227 3.75 -12.51 7.29
C GLY A 227 3.35 -11.09 6.95
N GLN A 228 4.24 -10.17 7.26
CA GLN A 228 4.05 -8.72 7.11
C GLN A 228 4.28 -8.28 5.65
N LYS A 229 3.47 -7.35 5.14
CA LYS A 229 3.52 -6.87 3.76
C LYS A 229 3.86 -5.39 3.74
N PHE A 230 5.03 -5.06 3.22
CA PHE A 230 5.52 -3.69 3.10
C PHE A 230 5.59 -3.30 1.62
N VAL A 231 4.79 -2.33 1.21
CA VAL A 231 4.77 -1.81 -0.16
C VAL A 231 5.39 -0.43 -0.19
N PHE A 232 6.54 -0.29 -0.84
CA PHE A 232 7.19 0.99 -1.11
C PHE A 232 6.77 1.46 -2.49
N TYR A 233 5.87 2.44 -2.53
CA TYR A 233 5.28 2.96 -3.75
C TYR A 233 5.99 4.25 -4.17
N PHE A 234 6.90 4.16 -5.13
CA PHE A 234 7.60 5.30 -5.73
C PHE A 234 6.73 5.91 -6.82
N TYR A 235 6.22 7.08 -6.58
CA TYR A 235 5.44 7.84 -7.54
C TYR A 235 6.15 9.14 -7.90
N GLN A 236 6.42 9.32 -9.19
CA GLN A 236 7.11 10.50 -9.66
C GLN A 236 6.12 11.62 -9.97
N ASN A 237 6.42 12.83 -9.47
CA ASN A 237 5.69 14.04 -9.80
C ASN A 237 5.59 14.23 -11.31
N GLU A 238 4.40 14.52 -11.81
CA GLU A 238 4.11 14.72 -13.22
C GLU A 238 3.73 16.17 -13.50
N LYS A 239 4.35 16.74 -14.50
CA LYS A 239 4.10 18.13 -14.92
C LYS A 239 3.67 18.20 -16.37
N LEU A 240 2.65 19.02 -16.63
CA LEU A 240 2.18 19.32 -17.97
C LEU A 240 2.47 20.79 -18.30
N PRO A 241 3.07 21.09 -19.46
CA PRO A 241 3.23 22.48 -19.91
C PRO A 241 1.85 23.07 -20.25
N LEU A 242 1.50 24.21 -19.65
CA LEU A 242 0.30 24.95 -19.97
C LEU A 242 0.61 26.15 -20.86
N PRO A 243 -0.10 26.34 -21.98
CA PRO A 243 0.03 27.55 -22.80
C PRO A 243 -0.49 28.76 -22.06
N PRO A 244 0.08 29.99 -22.33
CA PRO A 244 -0.31 31.23 -21.68
C PRO A 244 -1.81 31.50 -21.76
N PHE A 245 -2.44 31.28 -22.93
CA PHE A 245 -3.88 31.50 -23.11
C PHE A 245 -4.75 30.68 -22.15
N ALA A 246 -4.26 29.49 -21.74
CA ALA A 246 -5.00 28.62 -20.83
C ALA A 246 -5.01 29.16 -19.40
N VAL A 247 -4.04 29.99 -19.03
CA VAL A 247 -3.92 30.58 -17.70
C VAL A 247 -4.50 32.00 -17.65
N GLU A 248 -4.42 32.77 -18.73
CA GLU A 248 -4.73 34.20 -18.77
C GLU A 248 -6.20 34.46 -19.17
N ASP A 249 -6.84 33.59 -19.98
CA ASP A 249 -8.19 33.84 -20.51
C ASP A 249 -9.21 32.92 -19.83
N PRO A 250 -10.20 33.45 -19.08
CA PRO A 250 -11.21 32.69 -18.38
C PRO A 250 -12.05 31.71 -19.24
N LYS A 251 -12.15 31.97 -20.55
CA LYS A 251 -12.89 31.06 -21.46
C LYS A 251 -12.26 29.68 -21.57
N TYR A 252 -10.98 29.50 -21.14
CA TYR A 252 -10.26 28.25 -21.16
C TYR A 252 -10.19 27.57 -19.78
N PHE A 253 -10.93 28.07 -18.76
CA PHE A 253 -10.96 27.43 -17.45
C PHE A 253 -11.49 26.00 -17.47
N GLU A 254 -12.42 25.70 -18.38
CA GLU A 254 -12.90 24.33 -18.58
C GLU A 254 -11.78 23.41 -19.05
N PHE A 255 -10.95 23.89 -19.99
CA PHE A 255 -9.76 23.20 -20.47
C PHE A 255 -8.76 22.91 -19.32
N ILE A 256 -8.53 23.85 -18.42
CA ILE A 256 -7.70 23.65 -17.23
C ILE A 256 -8.38 22.65 -16.27
N GLY A 257 -9.69 22.77 -16.10
CA GLY A 257 -10.48 21.86 -15.25
C GLY A 257 -10.34 20.41 -15.70
N GLU A 258 -10.39 20.13 -17.00
CA GLU A 258 -10.14 18.80 -17.56
C GLU A 258 -8.71 18.30 -17.25
N ILE A 259 -7.70 19.17 -17.37
CA ILE A 259 -6.30 18.82 -17.02
C ILE A 259 -6.15 18.43 -15.55
N MET A 260 -6.84 19.15 -14.68
CA MET A 260 -6.75 18.97 -13.24
C MET A 260 -7.65 17.83 -12.72
N SER A 261 -8.71 17.46 -13.47
CA SER A 261 -9.55 16.32 -13.13
C SER A 261 -8.77 15.05 -13.35
N SER A 262 -8.33 14.42 -12.29
CA SER A 262 -7.65 13.13 -12.38
C SER A 262 -8.61 11.98 -12.21
N ALA A 263 -8.13 10.82 -12.63
CA ALA A 263 -8.79 9.53 -12.58
C ALA A 263 -9.57 9.34 -11.28
N ALA A 264 -10.85 9.12 -11.43
CA ALA A 264 -11.73 8.80 -10.32
C ALA A 264 -11.65 7.31 -10.03
N PHE A 265 -10.98 6.93 -8.97
CA PHE A 265 -11.27 5.68 -8.28
C PHE A 265 -11.73 6.01 -6.85
N ASP A 266 -12.44 5.10 -6.23
CA ASP A 266 -12.89 5.24 -4.85
C ASP A 266 -11.74 4.98 -3.88
N PRO A 267 -11.11 6.02 -3.29
CA PRO A 267 -10.00 5.82 -2.36
C PRO A 267 -10.45 5.07 -1.09
N GLU A 268 -11.74 5.14 -0.73
CA GLU A 268 -12.24 4.47 0.45
C GLU A 268 -12.26 2.95 0.27
N ALA A 269 -12.72 2.46 -0.88
CA ALA A 269 -12.70 1.04 -1.20
C ALA A 269 -11.26 0.48 -1.16
N ILE A 270 -10.30 1.20 -1.76
CA ILE A 270 -8.88 0.79 -1.78
C ILE A 270 -8.27 0.82 -0.37
N LYS A 271 -8.54 1.85 0.44
CA LYS A 271 -8.08 1.93 1.84
C LYS A 271 -8.55 0.70 2.64
N GLN A 272 -9.84 0.37 2.53
CA GLN A 272 -10.43 -0.77 3.23
C GLN A 272 -9.79 -2.10 2.78
N THR A 273 -9.65 -2.31 1.46
CA THR A 273 -9.07 -3.52 0.89
C THR A 273 -7.61 -3.72 1.31
N PHE A 274 -6.80 -2.65 1.30
CA PHE A 274 -5.40 -2.72 1.72
C PHE A 274 -5.27 -2.93 3.23
N SER A 275 -6.11 -2.26 4.03
CA SER A 275 -6.14 -2.46 5.48
C SER A 275 -6.50 -3.90 5.84
N ASP A 276 -7.53 -4.47 5.20
CA ASP A 276 -7.96 -5.84 5.40
C ASP A 276 -6.85 -6.86 5.05
N SER A 277 -6.09 -6.59 4.01
CA SER A 277 -4.97 -7.45 3.58
C SER A 277 -3.70 -7.30 4.44
N SER A 278 -3.73 -6.50 5.50
CA SER A 278 -2.58 -6.18 6.38
C SER A 278 -1.36 -5.67 5.60
N ILE A 279 -1.61 -4.82 4.60
CA ILE A 279 -0.57 -4.16 3.79
C ILE A 279 -0.20 -2.85 4.47
N SER A 280 1.09 -2.61 4.70
CA SER A 280 1.62 -1.28 5.04
C SER A 280 2.13 -0.61 3.76
N LEU A 281 1.40 0.38 3.25
CA LEU A 281 1.80 1.15 2.07
C LEU A 281 2.65 2.35 2.49
N HIS A 282 3.91 2.39 2.07
CA HIS A 282 4.80 3.54 2.20
C HIS A 282 4.79 4.32 0.90
N PHE A 283 4.24 5.52 0.91
CA PHE A 283 4.12 6.35 -0.27
C PHE A 283 5.30 7.31 -0.39
N LEU A 284 6.07 7.14 -1.45
CA LEU A 284 7.32 7.85 -1.73
C LEU A 284 7.13 8.78 -2.93
N TYR A 285 6.76 10.04 -2.66
CA TYR A 285 6.48 11.04 -3.69
C TYR A 285 7.75 11.74 -4.14
N VAL A 286 8.21 11.38 -5.34
CA VAL A 286 9.44 11.88 -5.96
C VAL A 286 9.19 13.18 -6.69
N THR A 287 9.68 14.30 -6.15
CA THR A 287 9.44 15.64 -6.70
C THR A 287 10.35 16.01 -7.87
N GLN A 288 11.43 15.25 -8.11
CA GLN A 288 12.32 15.44 -9.22
C GLN A 288 11.80 14.73 -10.47
N ASN A 289 11.70 15.43 -11.58
CA ASN A 289 11.55 14.87 -12.92
C ASN A 289 12.63 15.45 -13.83
N ARG A 290 13.01 14.67 -14.86
CA ARG A 290 13.98 15.10 -15.87
C ARG A 290 13.35 15.82 -17.05
N TYR A 291 12.07 16.16 -16.98
CA TYR A 291 11.53 17.14 -17.89
C TYR A 291 12.29 18.44 -17.65
N SER A 292 13.52 18.37 -18.10
CA SER A 292 14.41 19.46 -18.11
C SER A 292 13.75 20.54 -18.96
N LEU A 293 13.61 21.69 -18.39
CA LEU A 293 13.37 22.95 -19.10
C LEU A 293 14.19 23.05 -20.41
N GLY A 294 15.27 22.27 -20.57
CA GLY A 294 16.10 22.20 -21.76
C GLY A 294 15.36 21.85 -23.05
N ASP A 295 14.33 21.00 -22.99
CA ASP A 295 13.48 20.72 -24.16
C ASP A 295 12.47 21.85 -24.42
N VAL A 296 12.11 22.61 -23.38
CA VAL A 296 11.23 23.76 -23.45
C VAL A 296 12.04 25.05 -23.68
N GLU A 297 13.21 25.22 -23.03
CA GLU A 297 14.10 26.39 -23.15
C GLU A 297 14.79 26.45 -24.50
N ASN A 298 15.19 25.32 -25.11
CA ASN A 298 15.77 25.29 -26.47
C ASN A 298 14.78 25.70 -27.57
N SER A 299 13.49 25.84 -27.24
CA SER A 299 12.48 26.28 -28.22
C SER A 299 12.36 27.78 -28.40
N GLY A 300 13.10 28.62 -27.66
CA GLY A 300 13.20 30.06 -27.86
C GLY A 300 11.94 30.89 -27.62
N LYS A 301 10.87 30.29 -27.11
CA LYS A 301 9.60 30.92 -26.70
C LYS A 301 9.06 30.23 -25.46
N SER A 302 9.57 30.58 -24.31
CA SER A 302 9.24 29.98 -23.03
C SER A 302 8.20 30.78 -22.25
N ASP A 303 7.02 30.96 -22.82
CA ASP A 303 5.91 31.57 -22.07
C ASP A 303 5.00 30.53 -21.41
N MET A 304 5.37 29.23 -21.44
CA MET A 304 4.57 28.15 -20.85
C MET A 304 4.87 27.95 -19.36
N SER A 305 3.83 27.84 -18.57
CA SER A 305 3.93 27.46 -17.17
C SER A 305 3.88 25.93 -17.04
N MET A 306 4.65 25.36 -16.09
CA MET A 306 4.62 23.91 -15.78
C MET A 306 3.62 23.67 -14.66
N GLN A 307 2.50 23.05 -14.99
CA GLN A 307 1.47 22.69 -14.02
C GLN A 307 1.70 21.28 -13.46
N ASP A 308 1.70 21.14 -12.14
CA ASP A 308 1.67 19.85 -11.48
C ASP A 308 0.28 19.22 -11.65
N ILE A 309 0.22 18.07 -12.30
CA ILE A 309 -1.02 17.31 -12.55
C ILE A 309 -1.14 16.07 -11.67
N SER A 310 -0.21 15.86 -10.74
CA SER A 310 -0.16 14.69 -9.85
C SER A 310 -0.76 14.94 -8.46
N SER A 311 -1.23 16.16 -8.17
CA SER A 311 -1.72 16.54 -6.83
C SER A 311 -2.85 15.67 -6.29
N ASN A 312 -3.77 15.23 -7.15
CA ASN A 312 -4.87 14.35 -6.73
C ASN A 312 -4.38 12.95 -6.36
N MET A 313 -3.47 12.38 -7.18
CA MET A 313 -2.85 11.08 -6.87
C MET A 313 -2.03 11.16 -5.59
N PHE A 314 -1.35 12.29 -5.35
CA PHE A 314 -0.66 12.54 -4.08
C PHE A 314 -1.61 12.46 -2.89
N GLY A 315 -2.76 13.14 -2.96
CA GLY A 315 -3.77 13.11 -1.89
C GLY A 315 -4.28 11.69 -1.62
N ILE A 316 -4.70 10.99 -2.67
CA ILE A 316 -5.26 9.63 -2.59
C ILE A 316 -4.25 8.62 -2.04
N LEU A 317 -3.04 8.57 -2.61
CA LEU A 317 -2.01 7.61 -2.16
C LEU A 317 -1.50 7.94 -0.75
N GLY A 318 -1.45 9.23 -0.38
CA GLY A 318 -1.15 9.65 0.98
C GLY A 318 -2.22 9.20 1.99
N GLU A 319 -3.49 9.28 1.62
CA GLU A 319 -4.59 8.76 2.45
C GLU A 319 -4.51 7.23 2.61
N ILE A 320 -4.24 6.50 1.53
CA ILE A 320 -4.07 5.04 1.58
C ILE A 320 -2.87 4.68 2.47
N ALA A 321 -1.73 5.37 2.33
CA ALA A 321 -0.56 5.15 3.17
C ALA A 321 -0.89 5.33 4.66
N ASN A 322 -1.58 6.41 4.99
CA ASN A 322 -2.00 6.68 6.37
C ASN A 322 -2.98 5.62 6.89
N ALA A 323 -3.97 5.21 6.08
CA ALA A 323 -4.99 4.21 6.45
C ALA A 323 -4.40 2.81 6.69
N THR A 324 -3.28 2.50 6.06
CA THR A 324 -2.57 1.22 6.17
C THR A 324 -1.42 1.22 7.18
N GLY A 325 -1.27 2.31 7.94
CA GLY A 325 -0.20 2.46 8.94
C GLY A 325 1.18 2.71 8.34
N GLY A 326 1.30 2.97 7.03
CA GLY A 326 2.55 3.33 6.39
C GLY A 326 2.93 4.80 6.57
N VAL A 327 3.94 5.26 5.84
CA VAL A 327 4.41 6.64 5.88
C VAL A 327 4.32 7.28 4.49
N THR A 328 4.18 8.61 4.48
CA THR A 328 4.28 9.41 3.25
C THR A 328 5.52 10.28 3.33
N GLU A 329 6.43 10.12 2.38
CA GLU A 329 7.65 10.91 2.25
C GLU A 329 7.65 11.66 0.92
N THR A 330 8.15 12.89 0.94
CA THR A 330 8.21 13.76 -0.25
C THR A 330 9.61 14.32 -0.38
N SER A 331 10.31 14.02 -1.46
CA SER A 331 11.67 14.52 -1.70
C SER A 331 12.08 14.43 -3.17
N ALA A 332 13.08 15.23 -3.54
CA ALA A 332 13.87 15.00 -4.74
C ALA A 332 14.98 13.96 -4.54
N ASN A 333 15.34 13.65 -3.29
CA ASN A 333 16.33 12.63 -2.95
C ASN A 333 15.64 11.30 -2.62
N VAL A 334 15.56 10.42 -3.61
CA VAL A 334 14.92 9.10 -3.52
C VAL A 334 15.57 8.22 -2.44
N ALA A 335 16.91 8.24 -2.32
CA ALA A 335 17.62 7.42 -1.36
C ALA A 335 17.25 7.78 0.09
N SER A 336 17.35 9.07 0.46
CA SER A 336 16.99 9.54 1.81
C SER A 336 15.51 9.32 2.16
N MET A 337 14.63 9.39 1.17
CA MET A 337 13.20 9.16 1.35
C MET A 337 12.93 7.67 1.59
N PHE A 338 13.61 6.80 0.85
CA PHE A 338 13.49 5.36 0.99
C PHE A 338 14.04 4.89 2.35
N GLU A 339 15.23 5.35 2.76
CA GLU A 339 15.82 5.07 4.06
C GLU A 339 14.87 5.37 5.23
N LYS A 340 14.20 6.51 5.22
CA LYS A 340 13.19 6.84 6.25
C LYS A 340 11.98 5.90 6.24
N ALA A 341 11.56 5.43 5.07
CA ALA A 341 10.47 4.49 4.97
C ALA A 341 10.90 3.08 5.44
N GLU A 342 12.15 2.68 5.17
CA GLU A 342 12.76 1.45 5.69
C GLU A 342 12.81 1.48 7.22
N ASP A 343 13.35 2.55 7.83
CA ASP A 343 13.40 2.74 9.28
C ASP A 343 12.00 2.59 9.92
N ALA A 344 10.98 3.10 9.24
CA ALA A 344 9.60 2.99 9.70
C ALA A 344 9.05 1.54 9.66
N THR A 345 9.69 0.62 8.93
CA THR A 345 9.26 -0.79 8.84
C THR A 345 10.00 -1.71 9.81
N GLU A 346 11.15 -1.30 10.33
CA GLU A 346 11.99 -2.16 11.17
C GLU A 346 11.45 -2.35 12.58
N ASN A 347 10.78 -1.31 13.12
CA ASN A 347 10.34 -1.29 14.51
C ASN A 347 8.84 -1.08 14.59
N TYR A 348 8.13 -2.04 15.17
CA TYR A 348 6.68 -1.96 15.36
C TYR A 348 6.21 -2.88 16.49
N TYR A 349 4.96 -2.66 16.91
CA TYR A 349 4.23 -3.57 17.77
C TYR A 349 3.24 -4.39 16.93
N LEU A 350 3.07 -5.66 17.27
CA LEU A 350 1.91 -6.47 16.88
C LEU A 350 1.00 -6.56 18.10
N LEU A 351 -0.17 -5.96 17.99
CA LEU A 351 -1.21 -6.01 19.00
C LEU A 351 -2.22 -7.06 18.60
N TYR A 352 -2.65 -7.88 19.55
CA TYR A 352 -3.69 -8.88 19.33
C TYR A 352 -4.88 -8.61 20.25
N TYR A 353 -6.07 -8.77 19.69
CA TYR A 353 -7.31 -8.75 20.47
C TYR A 353 -8.34 -9.71 19.85
N THR A 354 -9.22 -10.23 20.70
CA THR A 354 -10.39 -11.02 20.31
C THR A 354 -11.61 -10.12 20.36
N PRO A 355 -12.31 -9.86 19.22
CA PRO A 355 -13.49 -9.02 19.22
C PRO A 355 -14.58 -9.55 20.19
N LYS A 356 -15.09 -8.68 21.08
CA LYS A 356 -16.15 -9.04 22.04
C LYS A 356 -17.46 -9.44 21.37
N GLU A 357 -17.72 -8.87 20.19
CA GLU A 357 -18.91 -9.14 19.38
C GLU A 357 -18.48 -9.34 17.93
N TYR A 358 -18.11 -10.58 17.56
CA TYR A 358 -17.76 -10.90 16.17
C TYR A 358 -18.98 -11.40 15.42
N THR A 359 -19.25 -10.79 14.25
CA THR A 359 -20.31 -11.24 13.34
C THR A 359 -19.71 -11.29 11.93
N MET A 360 -19.73 -12.47 11.31
CA MET A 360 -19.35 -12.65 9.90
C MET A 360 -20.42 -12.04 8.98
N ASP A 361 -20.43 -10.72 8.85
CA ASP A 361 -21.43 -9.97 8.08
C ASP A 361 -20.86 -9.34 6.80
N GLY A 362 -19.58 -9.61 6.51
CA GLY A 362 -18.87 -9.06 5.35
C GLY A 362 -18.65 -7.55 5.40
N LYS A 363 -18.92 -6.90 6.55
CA LYS A 363 -18.74 -5.45 6.68
C LYS A 363 -17.34 -5.11 7.16
N PHE A 364 -16.88 -3.93 6.75
CA PHE A 364 -15.64 -3.38 7.26
C PHE A 364 -15.79 -2.94 8.72
N LYS A 365 -14.90 -3.45 9.57
CA LYS A 365 -14.80 -3.08 11.00
C LYS A 365 -13.66 -2.09 11.15
N THR A 366 -13.95 -0.93 11.73
CA THR A 366 -12.94 0.12 11.92
C THR A 366 -12.14 -0.15 13.20
N ILE A 367 -10.83 0.04 13.13
CA ILE A 367 -9.91 -0.08 14.27
C ILE A 367 -9.33 1.29 14.57
N GLU A 368 -9.31 1.68 15.84
CA GLU A 368 -8.57 2.83 16.35
C GLU A 368 -7.67 2.38 17.51
N VAL A 369 -6.38 2.67 17.42
CA VAL A 369 -5.41 2.42 18.49
C VAL A 369 -5.03 3.73 19.15
N LYS A 370 -5.09 3.77 20.47
CA LYS A 370 -4.64 4.89 21.32
C LYS A 370 -3.60 4.40 22.31
N VAL A 371 -2.74 5.31 22.74
CA VAL A 371 -1.82 5.12 23.88
C VAL A 371 -2.19 6.09 24.98
N LYS A 372 -2.04 5.69 26.23
CA LYS A 372 -2.40 6.51 27.40
C LYS A 372 -1.67 7.85 27.42
N ASP A 373 -0.43 7.93 26.92
CA ASP A 373 0.29 9.20 26.73
C ASP A 373 -0.18 9.87 25.41
N LYS A 374 -0.77 11.06 25.50
CA LYS A 374 -1.32 11.81 24.36
C LYS A 374 -0.28 12.48 23.47
N ASN A 375 0.99 12.48 23.87
CA ASN A 375 2.06 13.14 23.11
C ASN A 375 2.69 12.25 22.03
N TYR A 376 2.15 11.04 21.82
CA TYR A 376 2.64 10.10 20.82
C TYR A 376 1.88 10.22 19.52
N ARG A 377 2.60 10.12 18.40
CA ARG A 377 2.04 9.88 17.07
C ARG A 377 1.93 8.37 16.87
N ILE A 378 0.75 7.89 16.51
CA ILE A 378 0.47 6.46 16.33
C ILE A 378 0.09 6.24 14.87
N THR A 379 0.65 5.20 14.25
CA THR A 379 0.25 4.71 12.95
C THR A 379 -0.14 3.23 13.05
N HIS A 380 -1.27 2.87 12.47
CA HIS A 380 -1.81 1.50 12.47
C HIS A 380 -2.75 1.31 11.29
N ARG A 381 -3.07 0.07 10.93
CA ARG A 381 -4.13 -0.20 9.95
C ARG A 381 -5.51 0.19 10.50
N GLN A 382 -6.38 0.70 9.63
CA GLN A 382 -7.67 1.27 10.04
C GLN A 382 -8.82 0.25 10.19
N GLY A 383 -8.61 -1.02 9.81
CA GLY A 383 -9.67 -2.01 9.96
C GLY A 383 -9.47 -3.30 9.17
N TYR A 384 -10.55 -4.08 9.09
CA TYR A 384 -10.62 -5.36 8.38
C TYR A 384 -12.08 -5.68 7.99
N PHE A 385 -12.29 -6.59 7.03
CA PHE A 385 -13.61 -7.13 6.71
C PHE A 385 -13.91 -8.35 7.59
N ALA A 386 -15.10 -8.38 8.21
CA ALA A 386 -15.56 -9.50 9.03
C ALA A 386 -16.11 -10.64 8.13
N ASN A 387 -15.21 -11.47 7.60
CA ASN A 387 -15.48 -12.58 6.68
C ASN A 387 -15.39 -13.94 7.36
#